data_c458462fe353c92e84aa30867f27c9f2
#
_entry.id   c458462fe353c92e84aa30867f27c9f2
#
_cell.length_a   1.000
_cell.length_b   1.000
_cell.length_c   1.000
_cell.angle_alpha   90.00
_cell.angle_beta   90.00
_cell.angle_gamma   90.00
#
_symmetry.space_group_name_H-M   'P 1'
#
loop_
_entity.id
_entity.type
_entity.pdbx_description
1 polymer ?
#
loop_
_entity_poly.entity_id
_entity_poly.type
_entity_poly.pdbx_seq_one_letter_code
_entity_poly.pdbx_strand_id
1 'polypeptide(L)'
;MENSERDGISDHLTCLLRNLYAGQEVTVRTGHGTADWFQIGKGARHGCILSPCLFNFYAEYIVRNAGLEETQAEIKIAGRNINHLRYADDTTLMAESEEELKSLLMKVKEESEKVGLKLSVQKTKIMASGPITSWEIDGETV
;
A
#
# COMPACT_ATOMS: atom_id res chain seq x y z
N MET A 1 -9.61 -9.07 5.94
CA MET A 1 -9.17 -10.34 6.56
C MET A 1 -9.83 -11.60 5.97
N GLU A 2 -10.69 -11.45 4.98
CA GLU A 2 -11.35 -12.60 4.30
C GLU A 2 -10.47 -13.33 3.27
N ASN A 3 -9.24 -12.87 3.02
CA ASN A 3 -8.35 -13.47 2.01
C ASN A 3 -7.18 -14.30 2.57
N SER A 4 -7.12 -14.55 3.89
CA SER A 4 -5.95 -15.26 4.46
C SER A 4 -5.82 -16.71 4.03
N GLU A 5 -6.90 -17.37 3.66
CA GLU A 5 -6.86 -18.75 3.14
C GLU A 5 -6.15 -18.85 1.78
N ARG A 6 -6.22 -17.79 0.95
CA ARG A 6 -5.53 -17.74 -0.34
C ARG A 6 -4.04 -17.52 -0.22
N ASP A 7 -3.57 -16.93 0.89
CA ASP A 7 -2.17 -16.57 1.11
C ASP A 7 -1.41 -17.60 1.96
N GLY A 8 -2.01 -18.75 2.25
CA GLY A 8 -1.38 -19.82 3.02
C GLY A 8 -1.21 -19.53 4.52
N ILE A 9 -1.92 -18.54 5.05
CA ILE A 9 -1.91 -18.21 6.47
C ILE A 9 -2.94 -19.10 7.19
N SER A 10 -2.52 -19.82 8.23
CA SER A 10 -3.42 -20.70 8.97
C SER A 10 -4.53 -19.91 9.68
N ASP A 11 -5.74 -20.50 9.77
CA ASP A 11 -6.89 -19.94 10.49
C ASP A 11 -6.57 -19.60 11.93
N HIS A 12 -5.73 -20.40 12.57
CA HIS A 12 -5.30 -20.18 13.94
C HIS A 12 -4.53 -18.86 14.06
N LEU A 13 -3.58 -18.58 13.15
CA LEU A 13 -2.81 -17.33 13.16
C LEU A 13 -3.71 -16.14 12.84
N THR A 14 -4.65 -16.30 11.90
CA THR A 14 -5.63 -15.27 11.57
C THR A 14 -6.52 -14.94 12.78
N CYS A 15 -6.95 -15.95 13.52
CA CYS A 15 -7.72 -15.77 14.74
C CYS A 15 -6.91 -15.04 15.83
N LEU A 16 -5.64 -15.40 16.03
CA LEU A 16 -4.76 -14.72 16.98
C LEU A 16 -4.54 -13.26 16.61
N LEU A 17 -4.30 -12.94 15.34
CA LEU A 17 -4.16 -11.57 14.86
C LEU A 17 -5.44 -10.77 15.05
N ARG A 18 -6.60 -11.37 14.74
CA ARG A 18 -7.89 -10.74 14.95
C ARG A 18 -8.13 -10.41 16.43
N ASN A 19 -7.82 -11.32 17.32
CA ASN A 19 -7.93 -11.10 18.77
C ASN A 19 -6.94 -10.04 19.27
N LEU A 20 -5.72 -10.00 18.72
CA LEU A 20 -4.70 -9.00 19.07
C LEU A 20 -5.16 -7.58 18.73
N TYR A 21 -5.88 -7.41 17.62
CA TYR A 21 -6.35 -6.11 17.14
C TYR A 21 -7.80 -5.78 17.54
N ALA A 22 -8.53 -6.72 18.13
CA ALA A 22 -9.90 -6.49 18.59
C ALA A 22 -9.91 -5.66 19.88
N GLY A 23 -10.76 -4.63 19.92
CA GLY A 23 -10.99 -3.83 21.13
C GLY A 23 -9.76 -3.06 21.64
N GLN A 24 -8.83 -2.71 20.76
CA GLN A 24 -7.68 -1.91 21.17
C GLN A 24 -8.07 -0.49 21.56
N GLU A 25 -7.58 -0.06 22.70
CA GLU A 25 -7.73 1.29 23.20
C GLU A 25 -6.38 1.97 23.34
N VAL A 26 -6.36 3.27 23.16
CA VAL A 26 -5.17 4.10 23.30
C VAL A 26 -5.49 5.36 24.06
N THR A 27 -4.50 5.87 24.77
CA THR A 27 -4.54 7.19 25.40
C THR A 27 -3.31 7.99 24.97
N VAL A 28 -3.42 9.30 24.94
CA VAL A 28 -2.33 10.21 24.62
C VAL A 28 -1.84 10.89 25.89
N ARG A 29 -0.54 10.77 26.16
CA ARG A 29 0.11 11.47 27.26
C ARG A 29 0.74 12.75 26.75
N THR A 30 0.33 13.86 27.31
CA THR A 30 0.87 15.19 27.01
C THR A 30 1.60 15.75 28.24
N GLY A 31 2.30 16.87 28.08
CA GLY A 31 2.90 17.61 29.21
C GLY A 31 1.88 18.13 30.24
N HIS A 32 0.60 18.17 29.89
CA HIS A 32 -0.51 18.66 30.74
C HIS A 32 -1.36 17.55 31.34
N GLY A 33 -1.05 16.28 31.06
CA GLY A 33 -1.80 15.13 31.58
C GLY A 33 -2.00 14.03 30.55
N THR A 34 -2.87 13.08 30.89
CA THR A 34 -3.24 11.95 30.04
C THR A 34 -4.67 12.14 29.56
N ALA A 35 -4.92 12.00 28.27
CA ALA A 35 -6.25 12.05 27.70
C ALA A 35 -7.08 10.81 28.12
N ASP A 36 -8.39 10.89 27.95
CA ASP A 36 -9.26 9.72 28.10
C ASP A 36 -8.92 8.63 27.08
N TRP A 37 -9.19 7.38 27.45
CA TRP A 37 -9.01 6.25 26.58
C TRP A 37 -10.00 6.29 25.42
N PHE A 38 -9.54 6.02 24.21
CA PHE A 38 -10.39 5.92 23.02
C PHE A 38 -10.05 4.68 22.21
N GLN A 39 -11.04 4.11 21.54
CA GLN A 39 -10.89 2.90 20.76
C GLN A 39 -10.25 3.20 19.41
N ILE A 40 -9.35 2.31 19.00
CA ILE A 40 -8.74 2.31 17.66
C ILE A 40 -9.59 1.45 16.75
N GLY A 41 -10.24 2.07 15.75
CA GLY A 41 -11.09 1.37 14.80
C GLY A 41 -10.33 0.76 13.61
N LYS A 42 -9.19 1.34 13.22
CA LYS A 42 -8.42 0.95 12.03
C LYS A 42 -6.93 1.24 12.21
N GLY A 43 -6.11 0.48 11.48
CA GLY A 43 -4.67 0.69 11.37
C GLY A 43 -3.83 -0.33 12.12
N ALA A 44 -2.54 -0.37 11.79
CA ALA A 44 -1.55 -1.19 12.47
C ALA A 44 -0.81 -0.36 13.54
N ARG A 45 -0.48 -0.99 14.64
CA ARG A 45 0.14 -0.34 15.79
C ARG A 45 1.58 0.07 15.48
N HIS A 46 1.93 1.34 15.61
CA HIS A 46 3.31 1.80 15.51
C HIS A 46 4.21 1.13 16.55
N GLY A 47 5.41 0.72 16.13
CA GLY A 47 6.38 0.03 16.98
C GLY A 47 6.06 -1.44 17.29
N CYS A 48 4.99 -2.01 16.75
CA CYS A 48 4.73 -3.44 16.84
C CYS A 48 5.57 -4.19 15.80
N ILE A 49 6.22 -5.26 16.22
CA ILE A 49 7.05 -6.11 15.34
C ILE A 49 6.27 -6.75 14.19
N LEU A 50 4.94 -6.92 14.34
CA LEU A 50 4.05 -7.48 13.32
C LEU A 50 3.60 -6.45 12.29
N SER A 51 3.65 -5.15 12.60
CA SER A 51 3.12 -4.12 11.72
C SER A 51 3.79 -4.05 10.35
N PRO A 52 5.12 -4.17 10.21
CA PRO A 52 5.77 -4.25 8.90
C PRO A 52 5.32 -5.47 8.08
N CYS A 53 5.17 -6.63 8.73
CA CYS A 53 4.68 -7.84 8.05
C CYS A 53 3.24 -7.65 7.55
N LEU A 54 2.35 -7.10 8.37
CA LEU A 54 0.97 -6.82 7.98
C LEU A 54 0.90 -5.79 6.84
N PHE A 55 1.74 -4.76 6.89
CA PHE A 55 1.82 -3.79 5.81
C PHE A 55 2.28 -4.45 4.50
N ASN A 56 3.28 -5.32 4.54
CA ASN A 56 3.74 -6.06 3.37
C ASN A 56 2.63 -6.95 2.78
N PHE A 57 1.78 -7.58 3.59
CA PHE A 57 0.61 -8.31 3.11
C PHE A 57 -0.40 -7.41 2.39
N TYR A 58 -0.69 -6.23 2.95
CA TYR A 58 -1.54 -5.26 2.28
C TYR A 58 -0.95 -4.78 0.95
N ALA A 59 0.33 -4.47 0.93
CA ALA A 59 1.01 -4.03 -0.28
C ALA A 59 1.03 -5.12 -1.36
N GLU A 60 1.25 -6.38 -0.97
CA GLU A 60 1.18 -7.53 -1.88
C GLU A 60 -0.23 -7.73 -2.44
N TYR A 61 -1.25 -7.62 -1.59
CA TYR A 61 -2.64 -7.68 -2.00
C TYR A 61 -2.96 -6.60 -3.05
N ILE A 62 -2.54 -5.35 -2.82
CA ILE A 62 -2.75 -4.23 -3.75
C ILE A 62 -2.09 -4.53 -5.10
N VAL A 63 -0.83 -4.94 -5.10
CA VAL A 63 -0.06 -5.24 -6.32
C VAL A 63 -0.71 -6.34 -7.15
N ARG A 64 -1.13 -7.44 -6.52
CA ARG A 64 -1.80 -8.55 -7.21
C ARG A 64 -3.15 -8.13 -7.81
N ASN A 65 -3.97 -7.40 -7.06
CA ASN A 65 -5.27 -6.97 -7.55
C ASN A 65 -5.18 -5.86 -8.60
N ALA A 66 -4.13 -5.03 -8.55
CA ALA A 66 -3.85 -4.06 -9.59
C ALA A 66 -3.31 -4.69 -10.90
N GLY A 67 -3.06 -6.01 -10.90
CA GLY A 67 -2.54 -6.73 -12.06
C GLY A 67 -1.07 -6.39 -12.37
N LEU A 68 -0.28 -6.04 -11.35
CA LEU A 68 1.14 -5.72 -11.46
C LEU A 68 2.02 -6.98 -11.40
N GLU A 69 1.55 -8.10 -11.96
CA GLU A 69 2.35 -9.32 -12.01
C GLU A 69 3.48 -9.20 -13.05
N GLU A 70 4.63 -9.78 -12.74
CA GLU A 70 5.83 -9.76 -13.61
C GLU A 70 5.56 -10.26 -15.03
N THR A 71 4.54 -11.10 -15.22
CA THR A 71 4.18 -11.67 -16.52
C THR A 71 3.65 -10.65 -17.52
N GLN A 72 3.15 -9.51 -17.05
CA GLN A 72 2.59 -8.43 -17.87
C GLN A 72 3.54 -7.23 -18.03
N ALA A 73 4.71 -7.28 -17.38
CA ALA A 73 5.65 -6.18 -17.44
C ALA A 73 6.46 -6.23 -18.74
N GLU A 74 6.56 -5.09 -19.42
CA GLU A 74 7.34 -4.94 -20.65
C GLU A 74 8.80 -4.55 -20.35
N ILE A 75 9.05 -3.86 -19.25
CA ILE A 75 10.40 -3.41 -18.87
C ILE A 75 11.23 -4.57 -18.32
N LYS A 76 12.40 -4.79 -18.91
CA LYS A 76 13.35 -5.83 -18.50
C LYS A 76 14.55 -5.24 -17.76
N ILE A 77 14.73 -5.66 -16.51
CA ILE A 77 15.94 -5.35 -15.73
C ILE A 77 16.62 -6.67 -15.35
N ALA A 78 17.88 -6.81 -15.75
CA ALA A 78 18.67 -8.04 -15.53
C ALA A 78 17.97 -9.35 -16.00
N GLY A 79 17.21 -9.26 -17.11
CA GLY A 79 16.50 -10.40 -17.70
C GLY A 79 15.15 -10.74 -17.02
N ARG A 80 14.72 -9.96 -16.06
CA ARG A 80 13.40 -10.09 -15.40
C ARG A 80 12.48 -8.97 -15.83
N ASN A 81 11.23 -9.29 -16.07
CA ASN A 81 10.19 -8.30 -16.33
C ASN A 81 9.81 -7.62 -15.00
N ILE A 82 9.90 -6.30 -14.95
CA ILE A 82 9.62 -5.51 -13.75
C ILE A 82 8.74 -4.33 -14.12
N ASN A 83 7.62 -4.16 -13.45
CA ASN A 83 6.73 -3.01 -13.59
C ASN A 83 6.58 -2.21 -12.29
N HIS A 84 7.09 -2.73 -11.18
CA HIS A 84 7.09 -2.03 -9.92
C HIS A 84 8.28 -2.41 -9.03
N LEU A 85 8.70 -1.49 -8.19
CA LEU A 85 9.65 -1.72 -7.10
C LEU A 85 9.06 -1.17 -5.80
N ARG A 86 9.27 -1.87 -4.69
CA ARG A 86 8.77 -1.45 -3.39
C ARG A 86 9.88 -1.40 -2.36
N TYR A 87 9.83 -0.35 -1.54
CA TYR A 87 10.65 -0.23 -0.34
C TYR A 87 9.80 0.38 0.77
N ALA A 88 9.43 -0.45 1.75
CA ALA A 88 8.48 -0.08 2.82
C ALA A 88 7.16 0.43 2.23
N ASP A 89 6.82 1.69 2.45
CA ASP A 89 5.63 2.38 1.93
C ASP A 89 5.87 3.09 0.57
N ASP A 90 7.11 3.21 0.15
CA ASP A 90 7.43 3.77 -1.16
C ASP A 90 7.27 2.73 -2.27
N THR A 91 6.58 3.11 -3.32
CA THR A 91 6.38 2.27 -4.51
C THR A 91 6.76 3.03 -5.76
N THR A 92 7.61 2.44 -6.58
CA THR A 92 7.95 2.95 -7.92
C THR A 92 7.23 2.10 -8.95
N LEU A 93 6.43 2.72 -9.80
CA LEU A 93 5.81 2.09 -10.97
C LEU A 93 6.64 2.41 -12.21
N MET A 94 6.74 1.47 -13.12
CA MET A 94 7.48 1.59 -14.36
C MET A 94 6.65 1.10 -15.53
N ALA A 95 6.67 1.85 -16.62
CA ALA A 95 6.00 1.53 -17.88
C ALA A 95 6.77 2.10 -19.06
N GLU A 96 6.54 1.58 -20.26
CA GLU A 96 7.15 2.06 -21.50
C GLU A 96 6.42 3.26 -22.08
N SER A 97 5.13 3.44 -21.75
CA SER A 97 4.32 4.57 -22.20
C SER A 97 3.68 5.35 -21.05
N GLU A 98 3.33 6.61 -21.33
CA GLU A 98 2.63 7.49 -20.40
C GLU A 98 1.24 6.95 -20.05
N GLU A 99 0.51 6.44 -21.04
CA GLU A 99 -0.84 5.91 -20.89
C GLU A 99 -0.83 4.65 -19.99
N GLU A 100 0.14 3.78 -20.20
CA GLU A 100 0.31 2.57 -19.39
C GLU A 100 0.63 2.95 -17.94
N LEU A 101 1.60 3.84 -17.72
CA LEU A 101 1.96 4.31 -16.38
C LEU A 101 0.78 4.92 -15.64
N LYS A 102 -0.02 5.73 -16.33
CA LYS A 102 -1.24 6.32 -15.79
C LYS A 102 -2.28 5.27 -15.42
N SER A 103 -2.48 4.27 -16.30
CA SER A 103 -3.38 3.15 -16.03
C SER A 103 -2.95 2.35 -14.80
N LEU A 104 -1.66 2.02 -14.67
CA LEU A 104 -1.10 1.31 -13.51
C LEU A 104 -1.28 2.12 -12.23
N LEU A 105 -0.98 3.41 -12.26
CA LEU A 105 -1.12 4.29 -11.10
C LEU A 105 -2.57 4.38 -10.62
N MET A 106 -3.52 4.50 -11.54
CA MET A 106 -4.95 4.55 -11.20
C MET A 106 -5.45 3.23 -10.61
N LYS A 107 -5.00 2.08 -11.12
CA LYS A 107 -5.32 0.77 -10.55
C LYS A 107 -4.76 0.61 -9.14
N VAL A 108 -3.49 0.98 -8.93
CA VAL A 108 -2.87 0.93 -7.59
C VAL A 108 -3.60 1.84 -6.62
N LYS A 109 -3.98 3.06 -7.05
CA LYS A 109 -4.76 4.00 -6.25
C LYS A 109 -6.09 3.39 -5.83
N GLU A 110 -6.86 2.86 -6.77
CA GLU A 110 -8.16 2.24 -6.51
C GLU A 110 -8.05 1.06 -5.52
N GLU A 111 -7.11 0.15 -5.74
CA GLU A 111 -6.91 -1.00 -4.84
C GLU A 111 -6.42 -0.58 -3.46
N SER A 112 -5.58 0.46 -3.38
CA SER A 112 -5.13 1.04 -2.10
C SER A 112 -6.29 1.64 -1.31
N GLU A 113 -7.19 2.36 -1.96
CA GLU A 113 -8.36 2.97 -1.32
C GLU A 113 -9.33 1.92 -0.77
N LYS A 114 -9.51 0.78 -1.44
CA LYS A 114 -10.33 -0.34 -0.95
C LYS A 114 -9.86 -0.89 0.40
N VAL A 115 -8.55 -0.86 0.64
CA VAL A 115 -7.97 -1.30 1.93
C VAL A 115 -7.74 -0.14 2.92
N GLY A 116 -8.17 1.07 2.57
CA GLY A 116 -8.07 2.24 3.43
C GLY A 116 -6.72 2.95 3.41
N LEU A 117 -5.85 2.64 2.45
CA LEU A 117 -4.61 3.35 2.20
C LEU A 117 -4.83 4.44 1.14
N LYS A 118 -4.26 5.61 1.34
CA LYS A 118 -4.37 6.72 0.40
C LYS A 118 -3.01 7.03 -0.22
N LEU A 119 -3.01 7.21 -1.53
CA LEU A 119 -1.87 7.71 -2.26
C LEU A 119 -1.58 9.16 -1.84
N SER A 120 -0.32 9.48 -1.55
CA SER A 120 0.09 10.85 -1.29
C SER A 120 0.47 11.54 -2.60
N VAL A 121 -0.46 12.25 -3.21
CA VAL A 121 -0.23 12.95 -4.50
C VAL A 121 0.94 13.93 -4.39
N GLN A 122 1.03 14.69 -3.29
CA GLN A 122 2.11 15.66 -3.07
C GLN A 122 3.52 15.04 -3.00
N LYS A 123 3.63 13.76 -2.63
CA LYS A 123 4.90 13.02 -2.59
C LYS A 123 5.15 12.21 -3.86
N THR A 124 4.13 12.01 -4.67
CA THR A 124 4.24 11.27 -5.93
C THR A 124 4.99 12.12 -6.95
N LYS A 125 5.91 11.51 -7.67
CA LYS A 125 6.71 12.18 -8.71
C LYS A 125 6.78 11.31 -9.94
N ILE A 126 6.73 11.95 -11.10
CA ILE A 126 6.85 11.29 -12.37
C ILE A 126 8.23 11.61 -12.96
N MET A 127 8.89 10.60 -13.50
CA MET A 127 10.15 10.74 -14.22
C MET A 127 10.02 10.06 -15.58
N ALA A 128 10.51 10.71 -16.62
CA ALA A 128 10.52 10.17 -17.97
C ALA A 128 11.86 10.46 -18.66
N SER A 129 12.22 9.64 -19.64
CA SER A 129 13.37 9.83 -20.50
C SER A 129 13.11 10.80 -21.67
N GLY A 130 11.86 11.22 -21.86
CA GLY A 130 11.40 12.14 -22.93
C GLY A 130 10.45 13.20 -22.39
N PRO A 131 9.91 14.05 -23.26
CA PRO A 131 8.90 15.02 -22.87
C PRO A 131 7.67 14.31 -22.30
N ILE A 132 7.20 14.79 -21.15
CA ILE A 132 6.04 14.28 -20.44
C ILE A 132 5.05 15.43 -20.24
N THR A 133 3.76 15.12 -20.33
CA THR A 133 2.71 16.06 -19.97
C THR A 133 2.49 16.04 -18.45
N SER A 134 2.09 17.16 -17.87
CA SER A 134 1.66 17.20 -16.48
C SER A 134 0.38 16.39 -16.29
N TRP A 135 0.32 15.60 -15.23
CA TRP A 135 -0.86 14.81 -14.90
C TRP A 135 -1.62 15.43 -13.74
N GLU A 136 -2.91 15.20 -13.72
CA GLU A 136 -3.75 15.53 -12.58
C GLU A 136 -4.27 14.23 -11.95
N ILE A 137 -4.13 14.13 -10.64
CA ILE A 137 -4.69 13.08 -9.80
C ILE A 137 -5.54 13.78 -8.75
N ASP A 138 -6.85 13.52 -8.75
CA ASP A 138 -7.83 14.15 -7.83
C ASP A 138 -7.80 15.70 -7.86
N GLY A 139 -7.48 16.29 -9.02
CA GLY A 139 -7.37 17.74 -9.18
C GLY A 139 -6.05 18.36 -8.70
N GLU A 140 -5.10 17.54 -8.29
CA GLU A 140 -3.73 17.97 -7.95
C GLU A 140 -2.77 17.57 -9.08
N THR A 141 -1.88 18.49 -9.48
CA THR A 141 -0.86 18.23 -10.51
C THR A 141 0.30 17.42 -9.91
N VAL A 142 0.73 16.39 -10.61
CA VAL A 142 1.87 15.52 -10.27
C VAL A 142 3.06 15.87 -11.13
#